data_7eb28e3daa3bde39131c96198d44722b
#
_entry.id   7eb28e3daa3bde39131c96198d44722b
#
_cell.length_a   1.000
_cell.length_b   1.000
_cell.length_c   1.000
_cell.angle_alpha   90.00
_cell.angle_beta   90.00
_cell.angle_gamma   90.00
#
_symmetry.space_group_name_H-M   'P 1'
#
loop_
_entity.id
_entity.type
_entity.pdbx_description
1 polymer ?
#
loop_
_entity_poly.entity_id
_entity_poly.type
_entity_poly.pdbx_seq_one_letter_code
_entity_poly.pdbx_strand_id
1 'polypeptide(L)'
;MLVNLQTILKDADENGYAVPAFNVYNMETVMGIIQAAEELRAPVILQFYSRLATTGFADYLAPIVLRAAEKASVPVCMHLDHGAGYEPAAIALKNGATGIMVDFSTLPLEENIEKTAATVKILSAMNIGVEGEIGHIGSAADGVPTDYTTVEEAKQYVDKTGVSALAVAVGTAHGRYKQAPVLAIDRIKEIKEAIGIPLVLHGGSGVPDDQIRLAVKNGIRKINFGTDVCYSFLDAVFEVDRKTYAIDLFMKEPIEAVKRFAESKIKLLGADERV
;
A
#
# COMPACT_ATOMS: atom_id res chain seq x y z
N MET A 1 7.09 8.19 -13.84
CA MET A 1 5.86 8.15 -14.70
C MET A 1 4.65 7.87 -13.83
N LEU A 2 3.71 8.80 -13.74
CA LEU A 2 2.45 8.56 -13.03
C LEU A 2 1.59 7.53 -13.79
N VAL A 3 1.19 6.45 -13.10
CA VAL A 3 0.35 5.37 -13.64
C VAL A 3 -0.81 5.05 -12.70
N ASN A 4 -1.86 4.37 -13.20
CA ASN A 4 -2.96 3.94 -12.35
C ASN A 4 -2.67 2.59 -11.65
N LEU A 5 -3.47 2.29 -10.61
CA LEU A 5 -3.33 1.07 -9.81
C LEU A 5 -3.47 -0.20 -10.66
N GLN A 6 -4.42 -0.23 -11.60
CA GLN A 6 -4.64 -1.39 -12.46
C GLN A 6 -3.43 -1.70 -13.32
N THR A 7 -2.81 -0.68 -13.92
CA THR A 7 -1.64 -0.84 -14.79
C THR A 7 -0.45 -1.41 -14.01
N ILE A 8 -0.15 -0.82 -12.85
CA ILE A 8 1.04 -1.24 -12.07
C ILE A 8 0.88 -2.64 -11.47
N LEU A 9 -0.35 -3.00 -11.03
CA LEU A 9 -0.62 -4.32 -10.46
C LEU A 9 -0.80 -5.40 -11.52
N LYS A 10 -1.28 -5.06 -12.71
CA LYS A 10 -1.36 -6.01 -13.84
C LYS A 10 0.03 -6.50 -14.22
N ASP A 11 0.99 -5.60 -14.38
CA ASP A 11 2.37 -5.97 -14.69
C ASP A 11 2.98 -6.86 -13.59
N ALA A 12 2.76 -6.50 -12.31
CA ALA A 12 3.21 -7.31 -11.19
C ALA A 12 2.61 -8.72 -11.19
N ASP A 13 1.33 -8.85 -11.56
CA ASP A 13 0.63 -10.12 -11.59
C ASP A 13 1.10 -11.02 -12.74
N GLU A 14 1.30 -10.45 -13.91
CA GLU A 14 1.82 -11.15 -15.10
C GLU A 14 3.27 -11.62 -14.92
N ASN A 15 4.09 -10.88 -14.16
CA ASN A 15 5.52 -11.15 -13.97
C ASN A 15 5.86 -11.76 -12.60
N GLY A 16 4.87 -12.01 -11.73
CA GLY A 16 5.03 -12.80 -10.50
C GLY A 16 5.82 -12.11 -9.38
N TYR A 17 5.82 -10.78 -9.32
CA TYR A 17 6.39 -10.00 -8.22
C TYR A 17 5.32 -9.21 -7.47
N ALA A 18 5.68 -8.49 -6.41
CA ALA A 18 4.75 -7.57 -5.76
C ALA A 18 5.29 -6.13 -5.76
N VAL A 19 4.41 -5.15 -5.94
CA VAL A 19 4.73 -3.73 -5.86
C VAL A 19 4.73 -3.29 -4.40
N PRO A 20 5.82 -2.71 -3.87
CA PRO A 20 5.78 -2.12 -2.54
C PRO A 20 4.93 -0.85 -2.54
N ALA A 21 4.03 -0.75 -1.57
CA ALA A 21 3.20 0.42 -1.33
C ALA A 21 3.65 1.08 -0.01
N PHE A 22 4.26 2.24 -0.14
CA PHE A 22 4.84 2.98 0.98
C PHE A 22 3.94 4.14 1.38
N ASN A 23 3.55 4.19 2.66
CA ASN A 23 2.89 5.37 3.20
C ASN A 23 3.90 6.53 3.32
N VAL A 24 3.52 7.69 2.79
CA VAL A 24 4.33 8.91 2.83
C VAL A 24 3.69 9.96 3.71
N TYR A 25 4.51 10.76 4.39
CA TYR A 25 4.06 11.68 5.42
C TYR A 25 4.61 13.11 5.24
N ASN A 26 5.73 13.23 4.52
CA ASN A 26 6.42 14.51 4.26
C ASN A 26 7.24 14.40 2.98
N MET A 27 7.87 15.52 2.57
CA MET A 27 8.70 15.58 1.38
C MET A 27 9.87 14.59 1.43
N GLU A 28 10.49 14.43 2.58
CA GLU A 28 11.69 13.60 2.77
C GLU A 28 11.38 12.11 2.59
N THR A 29 10.24 11.63 3.08
CA THR A 29 9.81 10.25 2.84
C THR A 29 9.53 9.99 1.36
N VAL A 30 8.93 10.95 0.65
CA VAL A 30 8.73 10.87 -0.81
C VAL A 30 10.07 10.82 -1.54
N MET A 31 11.02 11.69 -1.18
CA MET A 31 12.35 11.73 -1.80
C MET A 31 13.10 10.41 -1.65
N GLY A 32 13.17 9.87 -0.43
CA GLY A 32 13.88 8.61 -0.17
C GLY A 32 13.31 7.44 -0.98
N ILE A 33 11.97 7.30 -1.02
CA ILE A 33 11.32 6.22 -1.75
C ILE A 33 11.51 6.35 -3.27
N ILE A 34 11.35 7.56 -3.83
CA ILE A 34 11.55 7.78 -5.28
C ILE A 34 13.00 7.51 -5.68
N GLN A 35 13.99 7.96 -4.90
CA GLN A 35 15.39 7.69 -5.17
C GLN A 35 15.69 6.18 -5.18
N ALA A 36 15.15 5.44 -4.21
CA ALA A 36 15.28 3.98 -4.17
C ALA A 36 14.66 3.31 -5.40
N ALA A 37 13.45 3.74 -5.78
CA ALA A 37 12.73 3.20 -6.91
C ALA A 37 13.47 3.45 -8.24
N GLU A 38 13.99 4.66 -8.45
CA GLU A 38 14.74 4.99 -9.67
C GLU A 38 16.09 4.26 -9.75
N GLU A 39 16.82 4.16 -8.62
CA GLU A 39 18.10 3.44 -8.56
C GLU A 39 17.94 1.95 -8.84
N LEU A 40 16.87 1.35 -8.36
CA LEU A 40 16.57 -0.08 -8.57
C LEU A 40 15.69 -0.34 -9.80
N ARG A 41 15.34 0.68 -10.57
CA ARG A 41 14.47 0.57 -11.74
C ARG A 41 13.19 -0.22 -11.42
N ALA A 42 12.49 0.24 -10.39
CA ALA A 42 11.37 -0.48 -9.78
C ALA A 42 10.07 0.32 -9.80
N PRO A 43 8.92 -0.31 -10.09
CA PRO A 43 7.62 0.30 -9.87
C PRO A 43 7.35 0.43 -8.36
N VAL A 44 6.70 1.53 -7.94
CA VAL A 44 6.31 1.76 -6.54
C VAL A 44 4.93 2.40 -6.44
N ILE A 45 4.27 2.21 -5.29
CA ILE A 45 3.05 2.91 -4.92
C ILE A 45 3.39 3.86 -3.77
N LEU A 46 3.14 5.16 -3.97
CA LEU A 46 3.15 6.16 -2.90
C LEU A 46 1.73 6.34 -2.41
N GLN A 47 1.49 6.02 -1.15
CA GLN A 47 0.15 6.10 -0.59
C GLN A 47 0.08 7.03 0.61
N PHE A 48 -1.05 7.70 0.77
CA PHE A 48 -1.35 8.46 1.95
C PHE A 48 -2.58 7.91 2.64
N TYR A 49 -2.48 7.80 3.94
CA TYR A 49 -3.54 7.28 4.80
C TYR A 49 -4.73 8.25 4.85
N SER A 50 -5.95 7.75 4.86
CA SER A 50 -7.19 8.54 4.78
C SER A 50 -7.28 9.67 5.82
N ARG A 51 -6.68 9.51 7.00
CA ARG A 51 -6.58 10.57 8.02
C ARG A 51 -5.88 11.82 7.47
N LEU A 52 -4.86 11.68 6.62
CA LEU A 52 -4.18 12.84 6.01
C LEU A 52 -5.09 13.54 5.00
N ALA A 53 -5.96 12.81 4.31
CA ALA A 53 -6.95 13.40 3.41
C ALA A 53 -7.97 14.25 4.18
N THR A 54 -8.56 13.68 5.25
CA THR A 54 -9.65 14.33 5.99
C THR A 54 -9.22 15.46 6.93
N THR A 55 -7.92 15.54 7.29
CA THR A 55 -7.38 16.62 8.14
C THR A 55 -6.76 17.78 7.38
N GLY A 56 -6.84 17.79 6.03
CA GLY A 56 -6.27 18.84 5.19
C GLY A 56 -4.76 18.69 4.93
N PHE A 57 -4.10 17.68 5.50
CA PHE A 57 -2.67 17.42 5.25
C PHE A 57 -2.40 17.08 3.77
N ALA A 58 -3.34 16.38 3.13
CA ALA A 58 -3.22 16.00 1.73
C ALA A 58 -3.13 17.20 0.79
N ASP A 59 -3.72 18.35 1.11
CA ASP A 59 -3.63 19.57 0.29
C ASP A 59 -2.18 20.06 0.14
N TYR A 60 -1.30 19.76 1.10
CA TYR A 60 0.13 20.08 1.05
C TYR A 60 0.99 18.92 0.59
N LEU A 61 0.68 17.70 0.99
CA LEU A 61 1.49 16.51 0.67
C LEU A 61 1.23 16.03 -0.75
N ALA A 62 -0.01 15.99 -1.20
CA ALA A 62 -0.39 15.43 -2.50
C ALA A 62 0.29 16.14 -3.68
N PRO A 63 0.45 17.46 -3.75
CA PRO A 63 1.22 18.12 -4.82
C PRO A 63 2.68 17.65 -4.88
N ILE A 64 3.30 17.35 -3.73
CA ILE A 64 4.66 16.83 -3.65
C ILE A 64 4.72 15.43 -4.24
N VAL A 65 3.79 14.55 -3.81
CA VAL A 65 3.68 13.17 -4.31
C VAL A 65 3.41 13.15 -5.81
N LEU A 66 2.42 13.94 -6.27
CA LEU A 66 2.06 14.02 -7.68
C LEU A 66 3.25 14.48 -8.53
N ARG A 67 3.92 15.54 -8.10
CA ARG A 67 5.08 16.06 -8.84
C ARG A 67 6.25 15.09 -8.88
N ALA A 68 6.50 14.38 -7.78
CA ALA A 68 7.52 13.35 -7.73
C ALA A 68 7.18 12.18 -8.68
N ALA A 69 5.93 11.69 -8.65
CA ALA A 69 5.46 10.62 -9.52
C ALA A 69 5.50 10.98 -11.02
N GLU A 70 5.10 12.21 -11.39
CA GLU A 70 5.18 12.69 -12.76
C GLU A 70 6.61 12.73 -13.30
N LYS A 71 7.57 13.16 -12.47
CA LYS A 71 8.99 13.29 -12.84
C LYS A 71 9.76 11.98 -12.81
N ALA A 72 9.30 11.02 -12.02
CA ALA A 72 10.00 9.75 -11.88
C ALA A 72 10.21 9.04 -13.22
N SER A 73 11.39 8.45 -13.40
CA SER A 73 11.74 7.62 -14.55
C SER A 73 11.07 6.24 -14.54
N VAL A 74 10.52 5.84 -13.39
CA VAL A 74 9.85 4.57 -13.13
C VAL A 74 8.33 4.74 -12.94
N PRO A 75 7.52 3.67 -13.10
CA PRO A 75 6.09 3.72 -12.82
C PRO A 75 5.81 4.01 -11.33
N VAL A 76 4.99 5.00 -11.07
CA VAL A 76 4.55 5.39 -9.71
C VAL A 76 3.04 5.55 -9.70
N CYS A 77 2.36 4.84 -8.81
CA CYS A 77 0.94 5.04 -8.54
C CYS A 77 0.78 5.90 -7.27
N MET A 78 -0.04 6.94 -7.36
CA MET A 78 -0.46 7.72 -6.19
C MET A 78 -1.76 7.15 -5.66
N HIS A 79 -1.78 6.68 -4.41
CA HIS A 79 -2.85 5.84 -3.88
C HIS A 79 -3.42 6.38 -2.55
N LEU A 80 -4.75 6.31 -2.39
CA LEU A 80 -5.41 6.49 -1.09
C LEU A 80 -5.42 5.17 -0.34
N ASP A 81 -4.94 5.17 0.89
CA ASP A 81 -4.90 4.04 1.80
C ASP A 81 -6.02 4.15 2.85
N HIS A 82 -6.83 3.09 3.00
CA HIS A 82 -7.98 2.99 3.91
C HIS A 82 -8.99 4.15 3.82
N GLY A 83 -9.53 4.38 2.65
CA GLY A 83 -10.59 5.37 2.44
C GLY A 83 -11.92 4.92 3.09
N ALA A 84 -12.18 5.31 4.33
CA ALA A 84 -13.43 5.00 5.02
C ALA A 84 -14.57 5.89 4.53
N GLY A 85 -15.20 5.51 3.43
CA GLY A 85 -16.33 6.25 2.84
C GLY A 85 -15.99 7.03 1.57
N TYR A 86 -16.98 7.77 1.07
CA TYR A 86 -16.88 8.48 -0.21
C TYR A 86 -16.06 9.77 -0.13
N GLU A 87 -16.08 10.45 1.02
CA GLU A 87 -15.40 11.73 1.21
C GLU A 87 -13.87 11.62 1.04
N PRO A 88 -13.15 10.68 1.71
CA PRO A 88 -11.71 10.52 1.49
C PRO A 88 -11.38 10.18 0.04
N ALA A 89 -12.20 9.38 -0.63
CA ALA A 89 -12.01 9.06 -2.04
C ALA A 89 -12.13 10.30 -2.93
N ALA A 90 -13.15 11.13 -2.72
CA ALA A 90 -13.33 12.38 -3.46
C ALA A 90 -12.18 13.37 -3.24
N ILE A 91 -11.69 13.50 -1.99
CA ILE A 91 -10.53 14.33 -1.65
C ILE A 91 -9.27 13.81 -2.36
N ALA A 92 -9.05 12.50 -2.31
CA ALA A 92 -7.88 11.90 -2.97
C ALA A 92 -7.89 12.10 -4.48
N LEU A 93 -9.05 11.93 -5.14
CA LEU A 93 -9.23 12.20 -6.56
C LEU A 93 -8.95 13.66 -6.91
N LYS A 94 -9.51 14.60 -6.15
CA LYS A 94 -9.25 16.04 -6.31
C LYS A 94 -7.75 16.34 -6.25
N ASN A 95 -7.00 15.59 -5.46
CA ASN A 95 -5.57 15.73 -5.26
C ASN A 95 -4.71 14.89 -6.23
N GLY A 96 -5.33 14.23 -7.22
CA GLY A 96 -4.62 13.54 -8.31
C GLY A 96 -4.29 12.07 -8.05
N ALA A 97 -4.92 11.42 -7.05
CA ALA A 97 -4.74 10.00 -6.83
C ALA A 97 -5.17 9.17 -8.05
N THR A 98 -4.37 8.17 -8.41
CA THR A 98 -4.57 7.26 -9.55
C THR A 98 -4.94 5.84 -9.13
N GLY A 99 -5.05 5.61 -7.82
CA GLY A 99 -5.58 4.41 -7.20
C GLY A 99 -6.29 4.78 -5.89
N ILE A 100 -7.37 4.10 -5.59
CA ILE A 100 -8.20 4.37 -4.42
C ILE A 100 -8.51 3.06 -3.71
N MET A 101 -8.17 2.97 -2.43
CA MET A 101 -8.74 1.93 -1.59
C MET A 101 -10.01 2.46 -0.92
N VAL A 102 -11.08 1.68 -0.98
CA VAL A 102 -12.29 1.90 -0.19
C VAL A 102 -12.42 0.79 0.84
N ASP A 103 -12.50 1.21 2.09
CA ASP A 103 -12.50 0.31 3.23
C ASP A 103 -13.83 0.37 3.98
N PHE A 104 -14.66 -0.62 3.72
CA PHE A 104 -15.89 -0.90 4.45
C PHE A 104 -15.81 -2.24 5.19
N SER A 105 -14.61 -2.76 5.45
CA SER A 105 -14.36 -4.08 6.05
C SER A 105 -14.92 -4.24 7.47
N THR A 106 -15.20 -3.13 8.14
CA THR A 106 -15.87 -3.13 9.47
C THR A 106 -17.38 -3.37 9.41
N LEU A 107 -17.98 -3.33 8.20
CA LEU A 107 -19.40 -3.58 7.99
C LEU A 107 -19.66 -5.07 7.67
N PRO A 108 -20.89 -5.56 7.83
CA PRO A 108 -21.28 -6.87 7.31
C PRO A 108 -20.95 -7.00 5.81
N LEU A 109 -20.59 -8.20 5.37
CA LEU A 109 -20.12 -8.44 3.99
C LEU A 109 -21.04 -7.87 2.91
N GLU A 110 -22.35 -8.05 3.04
CA GLU A 110 -23.30 -7.55 2.03
C GLU A 110 -23.34 -6.02 1.96
N GLU A 111 -23.24 -5.30 3.10
CA GLU A 111 -23.15 -3.85 3.12
C GLU A 111 -21.81 -3.34 2.56
N ASN A 112 -20.71 -4.03 2.88
CA ASN A 112 -19.40 -3.75 2.31
C ASN A 112 -19.46 -3.90 0.77
N ILE A 113 -20.03 -5.00 0.27
CA ILE A 113 -20.21 -5.24 -1.17
C ILE A 113 -21.02 -4.12 -1.82
N GLU A 114 -22.17 -3.75 -1.26
CA GLU A 114 -23.05 -2.72 -1.82
C GLU A 114 -22.33 -1.37 -1.95
N LYS A 115 -21.69 -0.92 -0.88
CA LYS A 115 -20.96 0.36 -0.84
C LYS A 115 -19.74 0.37 -1.75
N THR A 116 -18.99 -0.71 -1.76
CA THR A 116 -17.81 -0.86 -2.62
C THR A 116 -18.22 -0.89 -4.09
N ALA A 117 -19.25 -1.66 -4.47
CA ALA A 117 -19.75 -1.71 -5.85
C ALA A 117 -20.22 -0.34 -6.36
N ALA A 118 -20.93 0.43 -5.50
CA ALA A 118 -21.34 1.80 -5.83
C ALA A 118 -20.13 2.71 -6.09
N THR A 119 -19.08 2.58 -5.30
CA THR A 119 -17.84 3.35 -5.48
C THR A 119 -17.08 2.93 -6.74
N VAL A 120 -16.92 1.63 -6.95
CA VAL A 120 -16.27 1.08 -8.17
C VAL A 120 -16.95 1.59 -9.42
N LYS A 121 -18.28 1.59 -9.46
CA LYS A 121 -19.03 2.09 -10.62
C LYS A 121 -18.69 3.53 -10.99
N ILE A 122 -18.48 4.39 -10.00
CA ILE A 122 -18.13 5.81 -10.21
C ILE A 122 -16.65 5.91 -10.65
N LEU A 123 -15.75 5.27 -9.94
CA LEU A 123 -14.31 5.41 -10.14
C LEU A 123 -13.82 4.75 -11.43
N SER A 124 -14.42 3.63 -11.82
CA SER A 124 -14.13 2.95 -13.09
C SER A 124 -14.48 3.81 -14.30
N ALA A 125 -15.54 4.62 -14.23
CA ALA A 125 -15.88 5.58 -15.28
C ALA A 125 -14.81 6.67 -15.47
N MET A 126 -13.96 6.89 -14.45
CA MET A 126 -12.82 7.81 -14.47
C MET A 126 -11.48 7.11 -14.73
N ASN A 127 -11.51 5.81 -15.06
CA ASN A 127 -10.31 4.96 -15.22
C ASN A 127 -9.42 4.89 -13.96
N ILE A 128 -10.05 4.93 -12.78
CA ILE A 128 -9.37 4.79 -11.48
C ILE A 128 -9.55 3.37 -10.97
N GLY A 129 -8.42 2.70 -10.67
CA GLY A 129 -8.42 1.38 -10.05
C GLY A 129 -8.86 1.45 -8.59
N VAL A 130 -9.74 0.52 -8.19
CA VAL A 130 -10.24 0.44 -6.82
C VAL A 130 -9.71 -0.81 -6.15
N GLU A 131 -9.14 -0.63 -4.97
CA GLU A 131 -8.83 -1.69 -4.01
C GLU A 131 -9.96 -1.78 -2.99
N GLY A 132 -10.42 -2.99 -2.72
CA GLY A 132 -11.37 -3.28 -1.64
C GLY A 132 -10.72 -4.13 -0.55
N GLU A 133 -11.40 -4.25 0.61
CA GLU A 133 -10.95 -5.08 1.72
C GLU A 133 -12.08 -5.94 2.26
N ILE A 134 -11.76 -7.20 2.55
CA ILE A 134 -12.63 -8.12 3.29
C ILE A 134 -11.85 -8.85 4.40
N GLY A 135 -12.55 -9.07 5.53
CA GLY A 135 -11.87 -9.48 6.76
C GLY A 135 -11.11 -8.27 7.32
N HIS A 136 -11.65 -7.64 8.37
CA HIS A 136 -11.05 -6.42 8.91
C HIS A 136 -9.62 -6.64 9.41
N ILE A 137 -8.68 -5.88 8.86
CA ILE A 137 -7.27 -5.91 9.27
C ILE A 137 -7.07 -4.84 10.35
N GLY A 138 -7.18 -5.25 11.60
CA GLY A 138 -7.12 -4.39 12.77
C GLY A 138 -5.69 -3.99 13.18
N SER A 139 -5.56 -3.50 14.42
CA SER A 139 -4.29 -3.11 15.03
C SER A 139 -3.59 -4.31 15.67
N ALA A 140 -2.28 -4.46 15.46
CA ALA A 140 -1.45 -5.46 16.14
C ALA A 140 -1.38 -5.24 17.67
N ALA A 141 -1.71 -4.05 18.17
CA ALA A 141 -1.85 -3.78 19.60
C ALA A 141 -3.01 -4.56 20.22
N ASP A 142 -4.08 -4.78 19.44
CA ASP A 142 -5.28 -5.52 19.85
C ASP A 142 -5.18 -7.03 19.60
N GLY A 143 -4.12 -7.45 18.92
CA GLY A 143 -3.86 -8.83 18.51
C GLY A 143 -4.04 -9.04 17.00
N VAL A 144 -3.48 -10.12 16.49
CA VAL A 144 -3.68 -10.50 15.08
C VAL A 144 -5.02 -11.21 14.96
N PRO A 145 -5.90 -10.80 14.02
CA PRO A 145 -7.16 -11.51 13.79
C PRO A 145 -6.93 -12.97 13.41
N THR A 146 -7.76 -13.87 13.94
CA THR A 146 -7.72 -15.31 13.63
C THR A 146 -8.79 -15.71 12.62
N ASP A 147 -9.75 -14.85 12.35
CA ASP A 147 -10.80 -15.05 11.36
C ASP A 147 -10.28 -14.61 10.00
N TYR A 148 -9.76 -15.57 9.25
CA TYR A 148 -9.21 -15.31 7.92
C TYR A 148 -10.31 -15.24 6.88
N THR A 149 -10.09 -14.39 5.88
CA THR A 149 -10.95 -14.32 4.68
C THR A 149 -11.13 -15.72 4.07
N THR A 150 -12.37 -16.10 3.81
CA THR A 150 -12.69 -17.35 3.11
C THR A 150 -12.63 -17.19 1.59
N VAL A 151 -12.46 -18.29 0.87
CA VAL A 151 -12.45 -18.28 -0.61
C VAL A 151 -13.81 -17.84 -1.16
N GLU A 152 -14.88 -18.30 -0.54
CA GLU A 152 -16.26 -18.00 -0.91
C GLU A 152 -16.56 -16.51 -0.77
N GLU A 153 -16.18 -15.90 0.37
CA GLU A 153 -16.34 -14.46 0.59
C GLU A 153 -15.55 -13.64 -0.42
N ALA A 154 -14.28 -14.02 -0.68
CA ALA A 154 -13.43 -13.35 -1.65
C ALA A 154 -14.03 -13.39 -3.04
N LYS A 155 -14.52 -14.56 -3.48
CA LYS A 155 -15.15 -14.72 -4.78
C LYS A 155 -16.45 -13.90 -4.89
N GLN A 156 -17.33 -14.00 -3.89
CA GLN A 156 -18.57 -13.24 -3.85
C GLN A 156 -18.31 -11.73 -3.91
N TYR A 157 -17.32 -11.25 -3.16
CA TYR A 157 -16.97 -9.84 -3.12
C TYR A 157 -16.47 -9.34 -4.47
N VAL A 158 -15.51 -10.04 -5.08
CA VAL A 158 -14.94 -9.64 -6.38
C VAL A 158 -15.98 -9.69 -7.48
N ASP A 159 -16.78 -10.77 -7.56
CA ASP A 159 -17.81 -10.94 -8.58
C ASP A 159 -18.89 -9.83 -8.50
N LYS A 160 -19.24 -9.37 -7.29
CA LYS A 160 -20.29 -8.37 -7.09
C LYS A 160 -19.78 -6.92 -7.13
N THR A 161 -18.53 -6.67 -6.77
CA THR A 161 -17.99 -5.31 -6.66
C THR A 161 -17.21 -4.87 -7.89
N GLY A 162 -16.51 -5.77 -8.56
CA GLY A 162 -15.63 -5.46 -9.67
C GLY A 162 -14.38 -4.69 -9.29
N VAL A 163 -13.87 -4.83 -8.06
CA VAL A 163 -12.60 -4.22 -7.62
C VAL A 163 -11.41 -4.68 -8.46
N SER A 164 -10.41 -3.83 -8.57
CA SER A 164 -9.18 -4.10 -9.34
C SER A 164 -8.13 -4.87 -8.55
N ALA A 165 -8.22 -4.83 -7.22
CA ALA A 165 -7.36 -5.54 -6.28
C ALA A 165 -8.12 -5.80 -4.98
N LEU A 166 -7.76 -6.87 -4.26
CA LEU A 166 -8.43 -7.27 -3.02
C LEU A 166 -7.44 -7.43 -1.88
N ALA A 167 -7.61 -6.64 -0.83
CA ALA A 167 -6.95 -6.83 0.46
C ALA A 167 -7.70 -7.89 1.27
N VAL A 168 -6.95 -8.83 1.85
CA VAL A 168 -7.49 -10.01 2.54
C VAL A 168 -6.84 -10.20 3.91
N ALA A 169 -7.65 -10.61 4.89
CA ALA A 169 -7.17 -10.99 6.21
C ALA A 169 -6.58 -12.42 6.16
N VAL A 170 -5.26 -12.52 6.27
CA VAL A 170 -4.50 -13.77 6.17
C VAL A 170 -3.42 -13.90 7.24
N GLY A 171 -3.61 -13.23 8.39
CA GLY A 171 -2.71 -13.33 9.54
C GLY A 171 -1.83 -12.12 9.77
N THR A 172 -2.16 -10.97 9.20
CA THR A 172 -1.49 -9.68 9.46
C THR A 172 -2.38 -8.70 10.24
N ALA A 173 -1.74 -7.67 10.80
CA ALA A 173 -2.39 -6.53 11.46
C ALA A 173 -1.52 -5.28 11.29
N HIS A 174 -2.08 -4.09 11.48
CA HIS A 174 -1.34 -2.83 11.37
C HIS A 174 -0.53 -2.51 12.63
N GLY A 175 0.67 -1.96 12.46
CA GLY A 175 1.51 -1.50 13.55
C GLY A 175 2.64 -2.46 13.90
N ARG A 176 3.18 -2.34 15.14
CA ARG A 176 4.25 -3.23 15.64
C ARG A 176 3.68 -4.51 16.22
N TYR A 177 4.16 -5.63 15.72
CA TYR A 177 3.82 -6.93 16.27
C TYR A 177 4.55 -7.18 17.60
N LYS A 178 3.84 -7.76 18.57
CA LYS A 178 4.44 -8.31 19.80
C LYS A 178 5.16 -9.64 19.56
N GLN A 179 4.66 -10.40 18.59
CA GLN A 179 5.23 -11.64 18.10
C GLN A 179 5.15 -11.65 16.59
N ALA A 180 6.15 -12.21 15.92
CA ALA A 180 6.16 -12.28 14.46
C ALA A 180 4.90 -13.00 13.94
N PRO A 181 4.15 -12.41 13.00
CA PRO A 181 2.97 -13.03 12.46
C PRO A 181 3.33 -14.22 11.56
N VAL A 182 2.41 -15.17 11.47
CA VAL A 182 2.49 -16.32 10.56
C VAL A 182 1.36 -16.21 9.56
N LEU A 183 1.70 -16.12 8.28
CA LEU A 183 0.72 -15.94 7.21
C LEU A 183 0.05 -17.27 6.83
N ALA A 184 -1.24 -17.22 6.54
CA ALA A 184 -2.01 -18.34 5.99
C ALA A 184 -1.73 -18.53 4.49
N ILE A 185 -0.52 -19.01 4.15
CA ILE A 185 -0.01 -19.09 2.78
C ILE A 185 -0.92 -19.93 1.87
N ASP A 186 -1.42 -21.06 2.34
CA ASP A 186 -2.33 -21.90 1.57
C ASP A 186 -3.64 -21.15 1.26
N ARG A 187 -4.15 -20.36 2.20
CA ARG A 187 -5.33 -19.52 1.99
C ARG A 187 -5.08 -18.42 0.95
N ILE A 188 -3.91 -17.77 0.95
CA ILE A 188 -3.52 -16.81 -0.08
C ILE A 188 -3.60 -17.46 -1.46
N LYS A 189 -3.03 -18.66 -1.62
CA LYS A 189 -3.03 -19.39 -2.86
C LYS A 189 -4.46 -19.76 -3.31
N GLU A 190 -5.27 -20.35 -2.42
CA GLU A 190 -6.66 -20.72 -2.71
C GLU A 190 -7.49 -19.52 -3.17
N ILE A 191 -7.39 -18.38 -2.48
CA ILE A 191 -8.10 -17.15 -2.86
C ILE A 191 -7.63 -16.68 -4.23
N LYS A 192 -6.30 -16.60 -4.47
CA LYS A 192 -5.75 -16.15 -5.76
C LYS A 192 -6.24 -16.98 -6.94
N GLU A 193 -6.27 -18.31 -6.78
CA GLU A 193 -6.76 -19.23 -7.81
C GLU A 193 -8.27 -19.03 -8.09
N ALA A 194 -9.04 -18.67 -7.06
CA ALA A 194 -10.49 -18.50 -7.18
C ALA A 194 -10.93 -17.18 -7.80
N ILE A 195 -10.21 -16.08 -7.55
CA ILE A 195 -10.68 -14.72 -7.95
C ILE A 195 -9.94 -14.13 -9.15
N GLY A 196 -8.73 -14.59 -9.46
CA GLY A 196 -7.96 -14.19 -10.65
C GLY A 196 -7.43 -12.74 -10.66
N ILE A 197 -7.75 -11.90 -9.68
CA ILE A 197 -7.21 -10.52 -9.58
C ILE A 197 -6.03 -10.44 -8.60
N PRO A 198 -5.25 -9.33 -8.64
CA PRO A 198 -4.17 -9.09 -7.66
C PRO A 198 -4.67 -9.11 -6.21
N LEU A 199 -3.96 -9.82 -5.34
CA LEU A 199 -4.16 -9.78 -3.89
C LEU A 199 -3.25 -8.75 -3.25
N VAL A 200 -3.74 -8.13 -2.18
CA VAL A 200 -3.02 -7.14 -1.39
C VAL A 200 -2.83 -7.64 0.05
N LEU A 201 -1.61 -7.43 0.57
CA LEU A 201 -1.28 -7.69 1.97
C LEU A 201 -1.09 -6.36 2.70
N HIS A 202 -1.98 -6.07 3.65
CA HIS A 202 -1.82 -4.98 4.60
C HIS A 202 -0.99 -5.42 5.81
N GLY A 203 -0.45 -4.44 6.58
CA GLY A 203 0.34 -4.75 7.76
C GLY A 203 1.66 -5.47 7.45
N GLY A 204 2.29 -5.19 6.32
CA GLY A 204 3.57 -5.80 5.91
C GLY A 204 4.78 -5.42 6.79
N SER A 205 4.67 -4.31 7.54
CA SER A 205 5.70 -3.88 8.50
C SER A 205 5.91 -4.93 9.60
N GLY A 206 7.16 -5.39 9.79
CA GLY A 206 7.49 -6.39 10.82
C GLY A 206 7.12 -7.84 10.49
N VAL A 207 6.59 -8.13 9.31
CA VAL A 207 6.41 -9.52 8.84
C VAL A 207 7.77 -10.09 8.43
N PRO A 208 8.12 -11.34 8.84
CA PRO A 208 9.37 -11.99 8.45
C PRO A 208 9.54 -12.09 6.93
N ASP A 209 10.75 -11.87 6.44
CA ASP A 209 11.07 -11.83 5.00
C ASP A 209 10.74 -13.12 4.26
N ASP A 210 10.88 -14.28 4.91
CA ASP A 210 10.52 -15.57 4.35
C ASP A 210 9.02 -15.71 4.13
N GLN A 211 8.21 -15.21 5.08
CA GLN A 211 6.75 -15.15 4.97
C GLN A 211 6.32 -14.22 3.84
N ILE A 212 6.97 -13.06 3.70
CA ILE A 212 6.73 -12.12 2.59
C ILE A 212 7.02 -12.80 1.24
N ARG A 213 8.18 -13.45 1.09
CA ARG A 213 8.51 -14.16 -0.16
C ARG A 213 7.51 -15.26 -0.50
N LEU A 214 7.06 -16.00 0.51
CA LEU A 214 6.02 -17.02 0.32
C LEU A 214 4.69 -16.39 -0.11
N ALA A 215 4.28 -15.28 0.49
CA ALA A 215 3.05 -14.57 0.12
C ALA A 215 3.11 -14.08 -1.34
N VAL A 216 4.21 -13.46 -1.77
CA VAL A 216 4.42 -13.01 -3.16
C VAL A 216 4.37 -14.20 -4.12
N LYS A 217 5.06 -15.30 -3.80
CA LYS A 217 5.04 -16.52 -4.62
C LYS A 217 3.63 -17.09 -4.81
N ASN A 218 2.74 -16.89 -3.85
CA ASN A 218 1.38 -17.44 -3.85
C ASN A 218 0.28 -16.43 -4.23
N GLY A 219 0.62 -15.24 -4.73
CA GLY A 219 -0.36 -14.37 -5.38
C GLY A 219 -0.56 -12.99 -4.78
N ILE A 220 0.16 -12.62 -3.71
CA ILE A 220 0.21 -11.23 -3.27
C ILE A 220 0.97 -10.39 -4.30
N ARG A 221 0.38 -9.25 -4.70
CA ARG A 221 0.92 -8.35 -5.72
C ARG A 221 1.11 -6.91 -5.26
N LYS A 222 0.62 -6.58 -4.08
CA LYS A 222 0.86 -5.29 -3.39
C LYS A 222 1.06 -5.57 -1.91
N ILE A 223 2.04 -4.91 -1.29
CA ILE A 223 2.26 -5.00 0.16
C ILE A 223 2.45 -3.60 0.73
N ASN A 224 1.67 -3.28 1.78
CA ASN A 224 1.71 -1.99 2.44
C ASN A 224 2.77 -1.93 3.54
N PHE A 225 3.61 -0.89 3.49
CA PHE A 225 4.61 -0.55 4.49
C PHE A 225 4.39 0.87 5.01
N GLY A 226 3.79 1.02 6.18
CA GLY A 226 3.56 2.31 6.82
C GLY A 226 4.43 2.50 8.06
N THR A 227 4.29 1.60 9.03
CA THR A 227 4.97 1.69 10.33
C THR A 227 6.50 1.70 10.17
N ASP A 228 7.07 0.85 9.34
CA ASP A 228 8.51 0.77 9.15
C ASP A 228 9.07 1.99 8.40
N VAL A 229 8.29 2.63 7.50
CA VAL A 229 8.68 3.93 6.91
C VAL A 229 8.80 4.99 7.99
N CYS A 230 7.83 5.06 8.93
CA CYS A 230 7.90 6.00 10.04
C CYS A 230 9.14 5.75 10.91
N TYR A 231 9.42 4.50 11.27
CA TYR A 231 10.59 4.18 12.11
C TYR A 231 11.90 4.45 11.39
N SER A 232 12.04 4.05 10.12
CA SER A 232 13.26 4.33 9.36
C SER A 232 13.59 5.83 9.30
N PHE A 233 12.57 6.67 9.18
CA PHE A 233 12.71 8.12 9.19
C PHE A 233 13.02 8.66 10.59
N LEU A 234 12.22 8.30 11.61
CA LEU A 234 12.31 8.87 12.95
C LEU A 234 13.59 8.41 13.68
N ASP A 235 13.97 7.16 13.55
CA ASP A 235 15.20 6.66 14.17
C ASP A 235 16.41 7.44 13.63
N ALA A 236 16.45 7.69 12.32
CA ALA A 236 17.51 8.53 11.74
C ALA A 236 17.44 10.00 12.21
N VAL A 237 16.23 10.59 12.34
CA VAL A 237 16.05 11.94 12.88
C VAL A 237 16.65 12.05 14.29
N PHE A 238 16.43 11.06 15.15
CA PHE A 238 16.91 11.07 16.53
C PHE A 238 18.43 10.86 16.66
N GLU A 239 19.06 10.28 15.64
CA GLU A 239 20.53 10.07 15.59
C GLU A 239 21.30 11.27 15.01
N VAL A 240 20.65 12.20 14.30
CA VAL A 240 21.33 13.39 13.74
C VAL A 240 21.85 14.30 14.85
N ASP A 241 23.12 14.72 14.75
CA ASP A 241 23.71 15.66 15.71
C ASP A 241 22.89 16.97 15.77
N ARG A 242 22.41 17.29 16.96
CA ARG A 242 21.60 18.45 17.22
C ARG A 242 22.30 19.80 16.88
N LYS A 243 23.62 19.79 16.70
CA LYS A 243 24.39 20.95 16.20
C LYS A 243 24.18 21.22 14.72
N THR A 244 23.64 20.26 13.98
CA THR A 244 23.26 20.45 12.56
C THR A 244 22.00 21.31 12.50
N TYR A 245 22.17 22.62 12.35
CA TYR A 245 21.05 23.58 12.38
C TYR A 245 20.42 23.84 11.00
N ALA A 246 21.14 23.56 9.92
CA ALA A 246 20.63 23.70 8.55
C ALA A 246 19.69 22.50 8.26
N ILE A 247 18.41 22.78 8.05
CA ILE A 247 17.37 21.74 7.92
C ILE A 247 17.65 20.81 6.74
N ASP A 248 18.11 21.36 5.62
CA ASP A 248 18.47 20.57 4.42
C ASP A 248 19.62 19.59 4.68
N LEU A 249 20.60 19.95 5.51
CA LEU A 249 21.68 19.08 5.92
C LEU A 249 21.23 18.09 6.99
N PHE A 250 20.38 18.52 7.92
CA PHE A 250 19.80 17.68 8.96
C PHE A 250 18.99 16.53 8.35
N MET A 251 18.21 16.81 7.29
CA MET A 251 17.32 15.83 6.66
C MET A 251 18.01 14.84 5.70
N LYS A 252 19.32 15.01 5.42
CA LYS A 252 20.05 14.08 4.51
C LYS A 252 20.03 12.64 5.01
N GLU A 253 20.38 12.41 6.27
CA GLU A 253 20.39 11.04 6.82
C GLU A 253 19.00 10.42 6.96
N PRO A 254 17.96 11.14 7.43
CA PRO A 254 16.58 10.64 7.37
C PRO A 254 16.11 10.24 5.95
N ILE A 255 16.42 11.03 4.92
CA ILE A 255 16.10 10.69 3.52
C ILE A 255 16.82 9.39 3.12
N GLU A 256 18.12 9.30 3.42
CA GLU A 256 18.94 8.15 3.07
C GLU A 256 18.51 6.88 3.84
N ALA A 257 18.06 7.01 5.07
CA ALA A 257 17.52 5.90 5.85
C ALA A 257 16.21 5.35 5.25
N VAL A 258 15.31 6.23 4.84
CA VAL A 258 14.08 5.84 4.12
C VAL A 258 14.43 5.19 2.78
N LYS A 259 15.42 5.73 2.05
CA LYS A 259 15.90 5.15 0.79
C LYS A 259 16.38 3.71 1.00
N ARG A 260 17.31 3.49 1.94
CA ARG A 260 17.83 2.14 2.26
C ARG A 260 16.71 1.16 2.64
N PHE A 261 15.74 1.63 3.43
CA PHE A 261 14.55 0.83 3.77
C PHE A 261 13.76 0.46 2.53
N ALA A 262 13.42 1.42 1.67
CA ALA A 262 12.68 1.19 0.45
C ALA A 262 13.40 0.22 -0.50
N GLU A 263 14.72 0.37 -0.68
CA GLU A 263 15.55 -0.56 -1.46
C GLU A 263 15.46 -1.99 -0.95
N SER A 264 15.50 -2.17 0.38
CA SER A 264 15.39 -3.48 0.99
C SER A 264 14.06 -4.17 0.67
N LYS A 265 12.96 -3.40 0.69
CA LYS A 265 11.62 -3.93 0.40
C LYS A 265 11.38 -4.15 -1.09
N ILE A 266 11.86 -3.26 -1.95
CA ILE A 266 11.83 -3.44 -3.41
C ILE A 266 12.49 -4.77 -3.80
N LYS A 267 13.72 -5.04 -3.31
CA LYS A 267 14.43 -6.30 -3.55
C LYS A 267 13.73 -7.51 -2.94
N LEU A 268 13.20 -7.36 -1.73
CA LEU A 268 12.45 -8.43 -1.04
C LEU A 268 11.25 -8.92 -1.86
N LEU A 269 10.53 -7.98 -2.50
CA LEU A 269 9.34 -8.24 -3.31
C LEU A 269 9.64 -8.68 -4.75
N GLY A 270 10.91 -8.65 -5.18
CA GLY A 270 11.34 -8.92 -6.56
C GLY A 270 10.88 -7.86 -7.56
N ALA A 271 10.70 -6.62 -7.08
CA ALA A 271 10.27 -5.48 -7.88
C ALA A 271 11.43 -4.73 -8.55
N ASP A 272 12.68 -5.03 -8.21
CA ASP A 272 13.88 -4.47 -8.82
C ASP A 272 14.04 -4.92 -10.29
N GLU A 273 14.63 -4.06 -11.11
CA GLU A 273 14.89 -4.29 -12.56
C GLU A 273 13.61 -4.68 -13.35
N ARG A 274 12.46 -4.07 -13.02
CA ARG A 274 11.17 -4.30 -13.70
C ARG A 274 10.79 -3.20 -14.70
N VAL A 275 11.70 -2.24 -14.95
CA VAL A 275 11.46 -1.10 -15.86
C VAL A 275 12.59 -0.93 -16.86
#